data_762bad6eda61817870a898292e3f076e
#
_entry.id   762bad6eda61817870a898292e3f076e
#
_cell.length_a   1.000
_cell.length_b   1.000
_cell.length_c   1.000
_cell.angle_alpha   90.00
_cell.angle_beta   90.00
_cell.angle_gamma   90.00
#
_symmetry.space_group_name_H-M   'P 1'
#
loop_
_entity.id
_entity.type
_entity.pdbx_description
1 polymer ?
#
loop_
_entity_poly.entity_id
_entity_poly.type
_entity_poly.pdbx_seq_one_letter_code
_entity_poly.pdbx_strand_id
1 'polypeptide(L)'
;MVLWIGVDDTDSLQGMCTTFLATEIVRELTDDYDLIGYPRLVRLNPNIPWKTRGNGAISIRMGRGRGPIQTLGGIGGRPVRSYLRGDSPRDVKDLVAKVARCVERLSRFEDPMTNPAFVVLNKPAAPSLYWKAVRGVVGQRTALAAVRGRATVRRYKSGRGVIGACAATAWRPRDRTYEVLTYRHPDRWGTERWIDPDSVIRMDRRFPSTFNNYDYENERVVIAPHSPCPVLFGIRGDDPSVLPAAMATVNGEVPDRWLIFETNQGTDDHVSPHSAPQAGTTVRIRGDVRSAPRVLPGGHVVLRIGDMDATAYEPSKQFRTLVKALDVGDRVQAIGAVRRLPWTLNIEKLNVEFVALVQRKVGNPWCARCKRRAKSTGHKQGYRCPRCRTRFPMSAGTFVQVERKLKPGWYEPPVGSRRHLSKPLKRMWLEKAETLVESRRSSERSTLELRDLAEFRDPGPDTAARPTR
;
A
#
# COMPACT_ATOMS: atom_id res chain seq x y z
N MET A 1 15.96 -9.66 26.94
CA MET A 1 15.00 -9.66 25.81
C MET A 1 13.91 -8.65 26.08
N VAL A 2 13.52 -7.83 25.09
CA VAL A 2 12.45 -6.84 25.25
C VAL A 2 11.06 -7.49 25.23
N LEU A 3 10.07 -6.82 25.82
CA LEU A 3 8.66 -7.21 25.73
C LEU A 3 8.02 -6.63 24.46
N TRP A 4 7.15 -7.41 23.85
CA TRP A 4 6.36 -7.04 22.69
C TRP A 4 4.90 -6.91 23.11
N ILE A 5 4.35 -5.72 22.95
CA ILE A 5 2.93 -5.44 23.15
C ILE A 5 2.27 -5.42 21.78
N GLY A 6 1.19 -6.17 21.59
CA GLY A 6 0.34 -6.07 20.41
C GLY A 6 -1.05 -5.63 20.84
N VAL A 7 -1.68 -4.69 20.12
CA VAL A 7 -3.04 -4.19 20.40
C VAL A 7 -3.80 -4.01 19.09
N ASP A 8 -5.08 -4.38 19.07
CA ASP A 8 -5.96 -4.18 17.91
C ASP A 8 -7.44 -4.08 18.30
N ASP A 9 -8.25 -3.60 17.35
CA ASP A 9 -9.72 -3.53 17.34
C ASP A 9 -10.29 -2.67 18.51
N THR A 10 -9.61 -1.55 18.82
CA THR A 10 -10.00 -0.60 19.88
C THR A 10 -10.73 0.63 19.35
N ASP A 11 -10.77 0.82 18.03
CA ASP A 11 -11.40 1.95 17.36
C ASP A 11 -12.88 1.70 17.05
N SER A 12 -13.59 2.79 16.79
CA SER A 12 -15.01 2.81 16.41
C SER A 12 -15.22 3.72 15.19
N LEU A 13 -16.32 3.54 14.48
CA LEU A 13 -16.77 4.49 13.45
C LEU A 13 -17.21 5.83 14.07
N GLN A 14 -17.62 5.84 15.33
CA GLN A 14 -18.07 7.03 16.06
C GLN A 14 -16.92 7.82 16.68
N GLY A 15 -15.68 7.30 16.64
CA GLY A 15 -14.53 7.97 17.22
C GLY A 15 -13.42 7.00 17.65
N MET A 16 -12.47 7.51 18.38
CA MET A 16 -11.28 6.83 18.87
C MET A 16 -10.40 6.25 17.75
N CYS A 17 -9.19 5.80 18.10
CA CYS A 17 -8.23 5.25 17.15
C CYS A 17 -7.18 4.42 17.89
N THR A 18 -6.87 3.23 17.39
CA THR A 18 -5.84 2.35 17.96
C THR A 18 -4.46 3.01 17.99
N THR A 19 -4.16 3.92 17.04
CA THR A 19 -2.89 4.67 17.04
C THR A 19 -2.86 5.75 18.15
N PHE A 20 -4.00 6.38 18.47
CA PHE A 20 -4.09 7.29 19.63
C PHE A 20 -3.90 6.51 20.94
N LEU A 21 -4.58 5.37 21.07
CA LEU A 21 -4.39 4.49 22.22
C LEU A 21 -2.91 4.09 22.38
N ALA A 22 -2.20 3.85 21.26
CA ALA A 22 -0.76 3.58 21.29
C ALA A 22 0.04 4.73 21.92
N THR A 23 -0.31 6.00 21.66
CA THR A 23 0.34 7.16 22.30
C THR A 23 0.10 7.17 23.81
N GLU A 24 -1.10 6.80 24.26
CA GLU A 24 -1.41 6.70 25.68
C GLU A 24 -0.66 5.54 26.36
N ILE A 25 -0.56 4.38 25.71
CA ILE A 25 0.26 3.27 26.23
C ILE A 25 1.72 3.70 26.34
N VAL A 26 2.28 4.39 25.33
CA VAL A 26 3.64 4.88 25.39
C VAL A 26 3.81 5.89 26.53
N ARG A 27 2.88 6.84 26.71
CA ARG A 27 2.90 7.82 27.79
C ARG A 27 2.90 7.16 29.16
N GLU A 28 1.97 6.21 29.39
CA GLU A 28 1.83 5.50 30.67
C GLU A 28 3.02 4.61 31.02
N LEU A 29 3.68 4.05 30.00
CA LEU A 29 4.77 3.11 30.22
C LEU A 29 6.14 3.79 30.30
N THR A 30 6.33 4.96 29.67
CA THR A 30 7.66 5.60 29.61
C THR A 30 8.12 6.24 30.94
N ASP A 31 7.28 6.25 31.96
CA ASP A 31 7.72 6.63 33.33
C ASP A 31 8.54 5.50 33.99
N ASP A 32 8.32 4.22 33.63
CA ASP A 32 8.96 3.07 34.27
C ASP A 32 9.73 2.16 33.31
N TYR A 33 9.46 2.28 32.02
CA TYR A 33 10.02 1.44 30.96
C TYR A 33 10.51 2.29 29.80
N ASP A 34 11.53 1.82 29.11
CA ASP A 34 12.03 2.49 27.92
C ASP A 34 11.35 1.96 26.66
N LEU A 35 10.99 2.87 25.75
CA LEU A 35 10.56 2.52 24.41
C LEU A 35 11.76 2.04 23.59
N ILE A 36 11.61 0.91 22.86
CA ILE A 36 12.68 0.31 22.07
C ILE A 36 12.34 0.37 20.59
N GLY A 37 13.07 1.18 19.84
CA GLY A 37 12.81 1.47 18.42
C GLY A 37 11.45 2.11 18.18
N TYR A 38 11.00 2.13 16.95
CA TYR A 38 9.72 2.71 16.59
C TYR A 38 8.54 1.85 17.06
N PRO A 39 7.46 2.44 17.60
CA PRO A 39 6.17 1.77 17.62
C PRO A 39 5.74 1.44 16.18
N ARG A 40 5.01 0.35 16.01
CA ARG A 40 4.67 -0.18 14.69
C ARG A 40 3.18 -0.07 14.41
N LEU A 41 2.83 0.56 13.30
CA LEU A 41 1.48 0.54 12.74
C LEU A 41 1.45 -0.47 11.59
N VAL A 42 0.86 -1.64 11.84
CA VAL A 42 0.85 -2.76 10.91
C VAL A 42 -0.53 -2.90 10.29
N ARG A 43 -0.64 -2.59 9.00
CA ARG A 43 -1.88 -2.82 8.24
C ARG A 43 -2.01 -4.29 7.88
N LEU A 44 -3.23 -4.82 8.00
CA LEU A 44 -3.56 -6.20 7.68
C LEU A 44 -4.48 -6.26 6.46
N ASN A 45 -5.02 -7.45 6.14
CA ASN A 45 -5.81 -7.67 4.93
C ASN A 45 -6.91 -6.59 4.76
N PRO A 46 -6.83 -5.76 3.70
CA PRO A 46 -7.80 -4.68 3.48
C PRO A 46 -9.18 -5.20 3.04
N ASN A 47 -9.31 -6.49 2.70
CA ASN A 47 -10.52 -7.10 2.17
C ASN A 47 -11.41 -7.73 3.26
N ILE A 48 -11.03 -7.64 4.54
CA ILE A 48 -11.83 -8.14 5.65
C ILE A 48 -13.12 -7.30 5.79
N PRO A 49 -14.32 -7.92 5.75
CA PRO A 49 -15.58 -7.17 5.74
C PRO A 49 -15.94 -6.57 7.11
N TRP A 50 -15.48 -7.16 8.19
CA TRP A 50 -15.78 -6.76 9.58
C TRP A 50 -14.74 -5.86 10.22
N LYS A 51 -13.84 -5.24 9.45
CA LYS A 51 -12.96 -4.19 9.94
C LYS A 51 -13.72 -2.89 10.19
N THR A 52 -13.32 -2.15 11.21
CA THR A 52 -13.94 -0.85 11.53
C THR A 52 -13.58 0.20 10.48
N ARG A 53 -12.28 0.35 10.17
CA ARG A 53 -11.74 1.30 9.19
C ARG A 53 -10.63 0.69 8.34
N GLY A 54 -9.39 1.12 8.53
CA GLY A 54 -8.26 0.74 7.71
C GLY A 54 -7.57 -0.58 8.05
N ASN A 55 -8.11 -1.39 8.98
CA ASN A 55 -7.55 -2.66 9.45
C ASN A 55 -6.06 -2.54 9.86
N GLY A 56 -5.78 -1.82 10.93
CA GLY A 56 -4.42 -1.55 11.39
C GLY A 56 -4.24 -1.85 12.86
N ALA A 57 -3.32 -2.77 13.16
CA ALA A 57 -2.92 -3.15 14.50
C ALA A 57 -1.62 -2.47 14.92
N ILE A 58 -1.38 -2.37 16.22
CA ILE A 58 -0.20 -1.74 16.81
C ILE A 58 0.71 -2.81 17.41
N SER A 59 2.03 -2.61 17.29
CA SER A 59 3.02 -3.33 18.09
C SER A 59 4.03 -2.35 18.70
N ILE A 60 4.26 -2.46 19.99
CA ILE A 60 5.19 -1.62 20.76
C ILE A 60 6.20 -2.54 21.45
N ARG A 61 7.45 -2.10 21.52
CA ARG A 61 8.50 -2.81 22.25
C ARG A 61 8.92 -1.99 23.46
N MET A 62 8.86 -2.61 24.62
CA MET A 62 9.25 -1.98 25.90
C MET A 62 10.32 -2.81 26.60
N GLY A 63 11.22 -2.12 27.30
CA GLY A 63 12.29 -2.79 28.01
C GLY A 63 13.14 -1.83 28.85
N ARG A 64 14.40 -2.19 29.07
CA ARG A 64 15.45 -1.29 29.54
C ARG A 64 16.31 -0.89 28.36
N GLY A 65 16.34 0.39 28.06
CA GLY A 65 17.00 0.95 26.89
C GLY A 65 18.52 0.82 26.96
N ARG A 66 19.11 0.59 25.78
CA ARG A 66 20.58 0.58 25.58
C ARG A 66 20.95 1.20 24.23
N GLY A 67 22.07 1.89 24.24
CA GLY A 67 22.64 2.50 23.03
C GLY A 67 22.06 3.88 22.72
N PRO A 68 22.18 4.33 21.48
CA PRO A 68 21.74 5.66 21.07
C PRO A 68 20.26 5.91 21.32
N ILE A 69 19.96 7.15 21.69
CA ILE A 69 18.59 7.64 21.94
C ILE A 69 18.17 8.49 20.75
N GLN A 70 16.91 8.33 20.32
CA GLN A 70 16.28 9.16 19.32
C GLN A 70 14.91 9.67 19.81
N THR A 71 14.52 10.86 19.37
CA THR A 71 13.18 11.40 19.66
C THR A 71 12.22 10.97 18.56
N LEU A 72 11.14 10.29 18.92
CA LEU A 72 10.14 9.77 18.00
C LEU A 72 8.81 10.52 18.07
N GLY A 73 8.64 11.45 19.00
CA GLY A 73 7.36 12.09 19.22
C GLY A 73 7.41 13.16 20.31
N GLY A 74 6.23 13.73 20.55
CA GLY A 74 5.96 14.63 21.66
C GLY A 74 4.54 14.37 22.20
N ILE A 75 4.40 14.19 23.50
CA ILE A 75 3.12 13.95 24.18
C ILE A 75 3.08 14.80 25.43
N GLY A 76 2.05 15.67 25.55
CA GLY A 76 1.89 16.54 26.72
C GLY A 76 3.11 17.44 26.98
N GLY A 77 3.72 17.98 25.92
CA GLY A 77 4.91 18.82 25.99
C GLY A 77 6.23 18.08 26.29
N ARG A 78 6.18 16.75 26.52
CA ARG A 78 7.38 15.93 26.79
C ARG A 78 7.83 15.18 25.53
N PRO A 79 9.15 15.12 25.24
CA PRO A 79 9.65 14.33 24.12
C PRO A 79 9.51 12.83 24.39
N VAL A 80 9.03 12.08 23.41
CA VAL A 80 9.01 10.61 23.43
C VAL A 80 10.36 10.13 22.94
N ARG A 81 11.16 9.60 23.85
CA ARG A 81 12.49 9.05 23.58
C ARG A 81 12.43 7.55 23.36
N SER A 82 13.27 7.04 22.48
CA SER A 82 13.40 5.62 22.18
C SER A 82 14.86 5.21 22.08
N TYR A 83 15.15 3.99 22.49
CA TYR A 83 16.48 3.38 22.42
C TYR A 83 16.54 2.40 21.26
N LEU A 84 17.70 2.29 20.63
CA LEU A 84 17.89 1.36 19.50
C LEU A 84 17.77 -0.11 19.93
N ARG A 85 18.25 -0.44 21.14
CA ARG A 85 18.27 -1.79 21.73
C ARG A 85 17.75 -1.74 23.17
N GLY A 86 17.43 -2.90 23.72
CA GLY A 86 17.02 -3.00 25.12
C GLY A 86 16.99 -4.42 25.64
N ASP A 87 16.90 -4.53 26.97
CA ASP A 87 16.74 -5.77 27.71
C ASP A 87 15.33 -5.91 28.29
N SER A 88 15.05 -7.07 28.91
CA SER A 88 13.79 -7.30 29.60
C SER A 88 13.60 -6.33 30.77
N PRO A 89 12.40 -5.79 30.94
CA PRO A 89 12.06 -5.04 32.15
C PRO A 89 11.94 -5.97 33.37
N ARG A 90 11.93 -5.38 34.58
CA ARG A 90 11.84 -6.15 35.83
C ARG A 90 10.42 -6.64 36.10
N ASP A 91 9.42 -5.78 35.90
CA ASP A 91 8.02 -6.07 36.24
C ASP A 91 7.14 -6.16 34.98
N VAL A 92 6.78 -7.39 34.62
CA VAL A 92 5.87 -7.66 33.51
C VAL A 92 4.40 -7.52 33.93
N LYS A 93 4.09 -7.76 35.25
CA LYS A 93 2.70 -7.70 35.72
C LYS A 93 2.20 -6.26 35.78
N ASP A 94 3.03 -5.31 36.21
CA ASP A 94 2.69 -3.89 36.20
C ASP A 94 2.49 -3.38 34.76
N LEU A 95 3.39 -3.73 33.85
CA LEU A 95 3.24 -3.38 32.43
C LEU A 95 1.90 -3.88 31.86
N VAL A 96 1.54 -5.13 32.09
CA VAL A 96 0.26 -5.70 31.66
C VAL A 96 -0.93 -4.94 32.25
N ALA A 97 -0.86 -4.58 33.53
CA ALA A 97 -1.92 -3.81 34.21
C ALA A 97 -2.07 -2.39 33.63
N LYS A 98 -0.96 -1.71 33.33
CA LYS A 98 -0.98 -0.38 32.68
C LYS A 98 -1.58 -0.44 31.27
N VAL A 99 -1.19 -1.42 30.46
CA VAL A 99 -1.78 -1.62 29.13
C VAL A 99 -3.28 -1.92 29.22
N ALA A 100 -3.71 -2.77 30.16
CA ALA A 100 -5.12 -3.08 30.37
C ALA A 100 -5.93 -1.83 30.70
N ARG A 101 -5.47 -0.99 31.63
CA ARG A 101 -6.12 0.28 31.97
C ARG A 101 -6.27 1.21 30.76
N CYS A 102 -5.23 1.33 29.93
CA CYS A 102 -5.31 2.13 28.70
C CYS A 102 -6.38 1.61 27.74
N VAL A 103 -6.41 0.28 27.49
CA VAL A 103 -7.38 -0.35 26.61
C VAL A 103 -8.80 -0.19 27.16
N GLU A 104 -9.01 -0.43 28.44
CA GLU A 104 -10.30 -0.33 29.11
C GLU A 104 -10.85 1.11 29.10
N ARG A 105 -10.00 2.10 29.33
CA ARG A 105 -10.38 3.52 29.34
C ARG A 105 -10.71 4.07 27.96
N LEU A 106 -10.00 3.63 26.90
CA LEU A 106 -10.00 4.28 25.59
C LEU A 106 -10.74 3.50 24.50
N SER A 107 -11.08 2.23 24.72
CA SER A 107 -11.88 1.48 23.74
C SER A 107 -13.36 1.84 23.84
N ARG A 108 -14.03 1.88 22.70
CA ARG A 108 -15.46 2.15 22.58
C ARG A 108 -16.25 0.85 22.70
N PHE A 109 -16.43 0.35 23.95
CA PHE A 109 -17.09 -0.94 24.21
C PHE A 109 -18.57 -0.98 23.85
N GLU A 110 -19.22 0.15 23.82
CA GLU A 110 -20.60 0.32 23.38
C GLU A 110 -20.80 0.05 21.88
N ASP A 111 -19.77 0.22 21.06
CA ASP A 111 -19.83 -0.11 19.63
C ASP A 111 -19.75 -1.63 19.43
N PRO A 112 -20.77 -2.29 18.83
CA PRO A 112 -20.75 -3.73 18.60
C PRO A 112 -19.61 -4.20 17.69
N MET A 113 -19.08 -3.32 16.85
CA MET A 113 -17.97 -3.63 15.95
C MET A 113 -16.60 -3.56 16.63
N THR A 114 -16.48 -2.91 17.79
CA THR A 114 -15.25 -2.80 18.56
C THR A 114 -15.09 -4.01 19.49
N ASN A 115 -14.05 -4.82 19.24
CA ASN A 115 -13.78 -6.07 19.99
C ASN A 115 -12.31 -6.15 20.38
N PRO A 116 -11.86 -5.33 21.34
CA PRO A 116 -10.46 -5.13 21.65
C PRO A 116 -9.77 -6.38 22.14
N ALA A 117 -8.49 -6.47 21.85
CA ALA A 117 -7.58 -7.39 22.49
C ALA A 117 -6.16 -6.83 22.50
N PHE A 118 -5.40 -7.28 23.51
CA PHE A 118 -3.96 -7.06 23.52
C PHE A 118 -3.21 -8.32 23.94
N VAL A 119 -1.95 -8.39 23.52
CA VAL A 119 -1.00 -9.43 23.90
C VAL A 119 0.30 -8.81 24.38
N VAL A 120 0.91 -9.42 25.39
CA VAL A 120 2.27 -9.09 25.86
C VAL A 120 3.12 -10.34 25.76
N LEU A 121 4.23 -10.27 25.00
CA LEU A 121 5.09 -11.41 24.69
C LEU A 121 6.56 -11.10 25.01
N ASN A 122 7.29 -12.10 25.49
CA ASN A 122 8.76 -12.05 25.61
C ASN A 122 9.48 -12.34 24.28
N LYS A 123 8.82 -13.05 23.36
CA LYS A 123 9.25 -13.30 21.98
C LYS A 123 8.08 -13.06 21.03
N PRO A 124 8.28 -12.34 19.94
CA PRO A 124 7.22 -12.07 18.98
C PRO A 124 6.71 -13.35 18.30
N ALA A 125 5.49 -13.31 17.78
CA ALA A 125 4.94 -14.39 16.99
C ALA A 125 5.75 -14.65 15.71
N ALA A 126 5.63 -15.85 15.15
CA ALA A 126 6.33 -16.24 13.92
C ALA A 126 5.89 -15.37 12.73
N PRO A 127 6.82 -14.97 11.83
CA PRO A 127 6.50 -14.11 10.68
C PRO A 127 5.41 -14.65 9.77
N SER A 128 5.24 -15.96 9.71
CA SER A 128 4.19 -16.61 8.92
C SER A 128 2.78 -16.18 9.31
N LEU A 129 2.54 -15.81 10.58
CA LEU A 129 1.25 -15.29 11.04
C LEU A 129 0.93 -13.95 10.40
N TYR A 130 1.91 -13.04 10.32
CA TYR A 130 1.75 -11.76 9.64
C TYR A 130 1.36 -11.95 8.16
N TRP A 131 2.13 -12.79 7.44
CA TRP A 131 1.87 -13.02 6.01
C TRP A 131 0.49 -13.65 5.75
N LYS A 132 0.02 -14.53 6.64
CA LYS A 132 -1.35 -15.05 6.57
C LYS A 132 -2.39 -13.95 6.82
N ALA A 133 -2.17 -13.08 7.80
CA ALA A 133 -3.12 -12.05 8.20
C ALA A 133 -3.18 -10.85 7.24
N VAL A 134 -2.08 -10.54 6.53
CA VAL A 134 -2.07 -9.43 5.55
C VAL A 134 -2.61 -9.85 4.18
N ARG A 135 -2.57 -11.15 3.85
CA ARG A 135 -2.98 -11.69 2.54
C ARG A 135 -4.30 -12.45 2.55
N GLY A 136 -4.78 -12.85 3.71
CA GLY A 136 -5.97 -13.70 3.81
C GLY A 136 -6.76 -13.47 5.09
N VAL A 137 -7.58 -14.45 5.43
CA VAL A 137 -8.41 -14.48 6.64
C VAL A 137 -7.77 -15.41 7.67
N VAL A 138 -7.58 -14.92 8.89
CA VAL A 138 -7.04 -15.69 10.01
C VAL A 138 -8.09 -15.76 11.10
N GLY A 139 -8.31 -16.96 11.65
CA GLY A 139 -9.19 -17.16 12.80
C GLY A 139 -8.48 -16.93 14.14
N GLN A 140 -9.25 -16.60 15.17
CA GLN A 140 -8.73 -16.37 16.54
C GLN A 140 -7.95 -17.60 17.07
N ARG A 141 -8.42 -18.84 16.80
CA ARG A 141 -7.72 -20.06 17.21
C ARG A 141 -6.30 -20.14 16.66
N THR A 142 -6.11 -19.78 15.39
CA THR A 142 -4.79 -19.74 14.75
C THR A 142 -3.89 -18.69 15.38
N ALA A 143 -4.40 -17.49 15.66
CA ALA A 143 -3.64 -16.42 16.29
C ALA A 143 -3.21 -16.80 17.72
N LEU A 144 -4.12 -17.36 18.51
CA LEU A 144 -3.85 -17.81 19.88
C LEU A 144 -2.85 -18.98 19.91
N ALA A 145 -2.97 -19.94 18.99
CA ALA A 145 -2.02 -21.05 18.88
C ALA A 145 -0.59 -20.55 18.61
N ALA A 146 -0.45 -19.51 17.80
CA ALA A 146 0.86 -18.93 17.45
C ALA A 146 1.60 -18.30 18.63
N VAL A 147 0.90 -17.98 19.74
CA VAL A 147 1.49 -17.33 20.93
C VAL A 147 1.32 -18.18 22.22
N ARG A 148 0.81 -19.39 22.11
CA ARG A 148 0.53 -20.27 23.25
C ARG A 148 1.78 -20.47 24.12
N GLY A 149 1.62 -20.40 25.45
CA GLY A 149 2.67 -20.65 26.45
C GLY A 149 3.73 -19.54 26.56
N ARG A 150 3.61 -18.43 25.81
CA ARG A 150 4.61 -17.33 25.83
C ARG A 150 4.00 -15.93 25.79
N ALA A 151 2.69 -15.83 25.97
CA ALA A 151 1.97 -14.56 25.94
C ALA A 151 1.02 -14.44 27.12
N THR A 152 0.95 -13.22 27.69
CA THR A 152 -0.24 -12.79 28.42
C THR A 152 -1.22 -12.24 27.39
N VAL A 153 -2.44 -12.75 27.36
CA VAL A 153 -3.49 -12.37 26.41
C VAL A 153 -4.69 -11.83 27.19
N ARG A 154 -5.17 -10.65 26.81
CA ARG A 154 -6.45 -10.09 27.27
C ARG A 154 -7.36 -9.84 26.08
N ARG A 155 -8.60 -10.31 26.18
CA ARG A 155 -9.63 -10.19 25.16
C ARG A 155 -10.90 -9.63 25.77
N TYR A 156 -11.54 -8.71 25.07
CA TYR A 156 -12.77 -8.06 25.52
C TYR A 156 -13.86 -8.34 24.48
N LYS A 157 -15.09 -8.52 24.90
CA LYS A 157 -16.23 -8.90 24.07
C LYS A 157 -15.92 -10.17 23.25
N SER A 158 -16.07 -10.15 21.90
CA SER A 158 -15.67 -11.30 21.08
C SER A 158 -14.16 -11.52 21.03
N GLY A 159 -13.35 -10.50 21.39
CA GLY A 159 -11.88 -10.54 21.42
C GLY A 159 -11.23 -10.74 20.07
N ARG A 160 -11.91 -10.38 18.99
CA ARG A 160 -11.41 -10.52 17.62
C ARG A 160 -10.09 -9.80 17.39
N GLY A 161 -9.85 -8.69 18.08
CA GLY A 161 -8.60 -7.94 18.02
C GLY A 161 -7.34 -8.76 18.35
N VAL A 162 -7.47 -9.94 18.98
CA VAL A 162 -6.32 -10.82 19.22
C VAL A 162 -5.61 -11.25 17.93
N ILE A 163 -6.32 -11.30 16.80
CA ILE A 163 -5.75 -11.65 15.50
C ILE A 163 -4.72 -10.62 15.09
N GLY A 164 -5.13 -9.36 15.05
CA GLY A 164 -4.24 -8.26 14.66
C GLY A 164 -3.18 -7.97 15.70
N ALA A 165 -3.49 -8.03 16.99
CA ALA A 165 -2.53 -7.88 18.07
C ALA A 165 -1.36 -8.88 17.93
N CYS A 166 -1.64 -10.17 17.70
CA CYS A 166 -0.61 -11.18 17.45
C CYS A 166 0.13 -10.94 16.13
N ALA A 167 -0.60 -10.65 15.04
CA ALA A 167 -0.03 -10.45 13.72
C ALA A 167 0.92 -9.24 13.66
N ALA A 168 0.60 -8.15 14.35
CA ALA A 168 1.45 -6.96 14.42
C ALA A 168 2.81 -7.26 15.07
N THR A 169 2.84 -8.11 16.11
CA THR A 169 4.12 -8.55 16.71
C THR A 169 4.92 -9.48 15.80
N ALA A 170 4.25 -10.16 14.88
CA ALA A 170 4.86 -11.10 13.93
C ALA A 170 5.51 -10.39 12.73
N TRP A 171 5.20 -9.13 12.48
CA TRP A 171 5.71 -8.41 11.31
C TRP A 171 7.24 -8.26 11.37
N ARG A 172 7.88 -8.70 10.30
CA ARG A 172 9.29 -8.48 10.01
C ARG A 172 9.37 -7.82 8.64
N PRO A 173 9.73 -6.53 8.57
CA PRO A 173 9.72 -5.77 7.33
C PRO A 173 10.69 -6.35 6.32
N ARG A 174 10.21 -6.59 5.09
CA ARG A 174 11.02 -6.76 3.88
C ARG A 174 11.16 -5.41 3.18
N ASP A 175 10.06 -4.67 3.15
CA ASP A 175 9.92 -3.27 2.78
C ASP A 175 9.17 -2.56 3.91
N ARG A 176 9.49 -1.29 4.15
CA ARG A 176 8.88 -0.49 5.22
C ARG A 176 8.87 0.98 4.85
N THR A 177 7.96 1.67 5.49
CA THR A 177 7.85 3.12 5.47
C THR A 177 7.65 3.63 6.89
N TYR A 178 7.56 4.93 7.04
CA TYR A 178 7.27 5.56 8.31
C TYR A 178 6.10 6.51 8.17
N GLU A 179 5.35 6.70 9.25
CA GLU A 179 4.25 7.66 9.30
C GLU A 179 4.33 8.47 10.58
N VAL A 180 4.48 9.80 10.46
CA VAL A 180 4.22 10.68 11.58
C VAL A 180 2.73 10.92 11.67
N LEU A 181 2.13 10.59 12.80
CA LEU A 181 0.73 10.87 13.12
C LEU A 181 0.65 11.98 14.15
N THR A 182 -0.15 12.99 13.86
CA THR A 182 -0.49 14.07 14.76
C THR A 182 -1.91 13.90 15.26
N TYR A 183 -2.17 14.34 16.48
CA TYR A 183 -3.48 14.17 17.11
C TYR A 183 -4.01 15.50 17.61
N ARG A 184 -5.31 15.63 17.54
CA ARG A 184 -6.06 16.81 17.97
C ARG A 184 -6.20 16.85 19.48
N HIS A 185 -6.30 18.04 20.03
CA HIS A 185 -6.73 18.23 21.40
C HIS A 185 -8.14 17.64 21.62
N PRO A 186 -8.44 17.00 22.78
CA PRO A 186 -9.71 16.31 23.02
C PRO A 186 -10.97 17.14 22.77
N ASP A 187 -10.96 18.42 23.08
CA ASP A 187 -12.08 19.37 22.83
C ASP A 187 -12.35 19.65 21.34
N ARG A 188 -11.43 19.25 20.45
CA ARG A 188 -11.61 19.35 18.99
C ARG A 188 -12.10 18.04 18.36
N TRP A 189 -12.23 16.98 19.12
CA TRP A 189 -12.68 15.69 18.54
C TRP A 189 -14.11 15.78 18.02
N GLY A 190 -14.36 15.20 16.84
CA GLY A 190 -15.67 15.22 16.20
C GLY A 190 -15.98 16.50 15.43
N THR A 191 -15.18 17.58 15.56
CA THR A 191 -15.38 18.80 14.80
C THR A 191 -14.65 18.76 13.45
N GLU A 192 -14.94 19.71 12.56
CA GLU A 192 -14.21 19.86 11.31
C GLU A 192 -12.73 20.16 11.54
N ARG A 193 -11.84 19.59 10.70
CA ARG A 193 -10.39 19.81 10.77
C ARG A 193 -10.01 20.99 9.90
N TRP A 194 -9.15 21.83 10.46
CA TRP A 194 -8.56 22.90 9.68
C TRP A 194 -7.10 22.61 9.36
N ILE A 195 -6.78 22.50 8.06
CA ILE A 195 -5.43 22.32 7.50
C ILE A 195 -5.35 23.17 6.24
N ASP A 196 -4.33 24.04 6.16
CA ASP A 196 -4.06 24.87 4.99
C ASP A 196 -3.56 24.02 3.81
N PRO A 197 -4.32 23.91 2.69
CA PRO A 197 -3.94 23.10 1.54
C PRO A 197 -2.61 23.54 0.90
N ASP A 198 -2.31 24.83 0.87
CA ASP A 198 -1.09 25.37 0.27
C ASP A 198 0.14 24.95 1.07
N SER A 199 0.02 24.85 2.39
CA SER A 199 1.10 24.33 3.24
C SER A 199 1.38 22.85 2.97
N VAL A 200 0.34 22.05 2.71
CA VAL A 200 0.49 20.63 2.34
C VAL A 200 1.19 20.51 0.99
N ILE A 201 0.83 21.34 0.01
CA ILE A 201 1.50 21.38 -1.31
C ILE A 201 2.97 21.77 -1.16
N ARG A 202 3.28 22.80 -0.35
CA ARG A 202 4.67 23.20 -0.05
C ARG A 202 5.44 22.07 0.61
N MET A 203 4.84 21.37 1.59
CA MET A 203 5.43 20.24 2.27
C MET A 203 5.71 19.08 1.30
N ASP A 204 4.75 18.68 0.47
CA ASP A 204 4.90 17.58 -0.49
C ASP A 204 6.04 17.83 -1.50
N ARG A 205 6.19 19.09 -1.96
CA ARG A 205 7.27 19.50 -2.87
C ARG A 205 8.64 19.54 -2.19
N ARG A 206 8.69 20.03 -0.93
CA ARG A 206 9.93 20.16 -0.17
C ARG A 206 10.51 18.83 0.31
N PHE A 207 9.67 17.84 0.58
CA PHE A 207 10.07 16.55 1.11
C PHE A 207 9.71 15.40 0.15
N PRO A 208 10.49 15.19 -0.93
CA PRO A 208 10.18 14.24 -2.00
C PRO A 208 10.15 12.77 -1.55
N SER A 209 10.78 12.42 -0.42
CA SER A 209 10.68 11.08 0.19
C SER A 209 9.31 10.82 0.83
N THR A 210 8.45 11.84 0.98
CA THR A 210 7.06 11.66 1.44
C THR A 210 6.14 11.31 0.27
N PHE A 211 5.00 10.68 0.54
CA PHE A 211 4.08 10.25 -0.50
C PHE A 211 2.63 10.24 -0.04
N ASN A 212 1.70 10.32 -1.00
CA ASN A 212 0.26 10.31 -0.79
C ASN A 212 -0.23 11.45 0.12
N ASN A 213 0.30 12.66 -0.07
CA ASN A 213 -0.01 13.83 0.77
C ASN A 213 -1.12 14.70 0.19
N TYR A 214 -1.08 14.94 -1.11
CA TYR A 214 -2.02 15.80 -1.83
C TYR A 214 -2.44 15.14 -3.15
N ASP A 215 -3.71 15.24 -3.48
CA ASP A 215 -4.28 14.78 -4.74
C ASP A 215 -4.34 15.95 -5.71
N TYR A 216 -3.32 16.08 -6.57
CA TYR A 216 -3.20 17.19 -7.52
C TYR A 216 -4.25 17.18 -8.64
N GLU A 217 -4.80 15.99 -8.96
CA GLU A 217 -5.82 15.87 -10.01
C GLU A 217 -7.20 16.31 -9.52
N ASN A 218 -7.47 16.17 -8.22
CA ASN A 218 -8.75 16.48 -7.59
C ASN A 218 -8.63 17.64 -6.56
N GLU A 219 -7.49 18.31 -6.52
CA GLU A 219 -7.19 19.48 -5.66
C GLU A 219 -7.56 19.25 -4.19
N ARG A 220 -7.09 18.11 -3.63
CA ARG A 220 -7.54 17.68 -2.31
C ARG A 220 -6.40 17.28 -1.37
N VAL A 221 -6.47 17.78 -0.14
CA VAL A 221 -5.64 17.30 0.97
C VAL A 221 -6.03 15.86 1.34
N VAL A 222 -5.03 14.95 1.41
CA VAL A 222 -5.27 13.52 1.68
C VAL A 222 -4.65 13.06 3.01
N ILE A 223 -3.80 13.87 3.62
CA ILE A 223 -3.15 13.54 4.91
C ILE A 223 -4.13 13.49 6.09
N ALA A 224 -5.29 14.13 5.99
CA ALA A 224 -6.30 14.17 7.05
C ALA A 224 -7.37 13.09 6.87
N PRO A 225 -7.76 12.36 7.94
CA PRO A 225 -8.86 11.41 7.87
C PRO A 225 -10.22 12.12 7.88
N HIS A 226 -11.23 11.52 7.22
CA HIS A 226 -12.62 12.03 7.25
C HIS A 226 -13.44 11.56 8.45
N SER A 227 -12.95 10.55 9.19
CA SER A 227 -13.64 10.01 10.36
C SER A 227 -13.48 10.93 11.59
N PRO A 228 -14.41 10.89 12.57
CA PRO A 228 -14.34 11.68 13.80
C PRO A 228 -13.29 11.14 14.80
N CYS A 229 -12.17 10.63 14.32
CA CYS A 229 -11.10 10.09 15.15
C CYS A 229 -10.17 11.19 15.68
N PRO A 230 -9.38 10.92 16.73
CA PRO A 230 -8.42 11.86 17.29
C PRO A 230 -7.30 12.31 16.36
N VAL A 231 -7.02 11.58 15.27
CA VAL A 231 -5.94 11.92 14.33
C VAL A 231 -6.24 13.27 13.66
N LEU A 232 -5.28 14.18 13.68
CA LEU A 232 -5.33 15.44 12.94
C LEU A 232 -4.91 15.20 11.51
N PHE A 233 -3.67 14.77 11.30
CA PHE A 233 -3.16 14.32 9.99
C PHE A 233 -2.02 13.31 10.17
N GLY A 234 -1.68 12.62 9.06
CA GLY A 234 -0.53 11.69 8.99
C GLY A 234 0.28 11.90 7.72
N ILE A 235 1.61 12.01 7.84
CA ILE A 235 2.53 12.13 6.71
C ILE A 235 3.35 10.86 6.63
N ARG A 236 3.34 10.21 5.46
CA ARG A 236 4.09 8.98 5.18
C ARG A 236 5.34 9.27 4.38
N GLY A 237 6.43 8.58 4.68
CA GLY A 237 7.68 8.73 3.96
C GLY A 237 8.59 7.52 4.11
N ASP A 238 9.60 7.46 3.27
CA ASP A 238 10.65 6.44 3.31
C ASP A 238 11.72 6.76 4.35
N ASP A 239 11.96 8.04 4.63
CA ASP A 239 12.95 8.53 5.59
C ASP A 239 12.26 9.12 6.82
N PRO A 240 12.39 8.49 8.02
CA PRO A 240 11.80 9.01 9.24
C PRO A 240 12.44 10.32 9.73
N SER A 241 13.67 10.62 9.33
CA SER A 241 14.41 11.80 9.79
C SER A 241 13.81 13.12 9.29
N VAL A 242 13.17 13.11 8.14
CA VAL A 242 12.53 14.30 7.55
C VAL A 242 11.11 14.55 8.07
N LEU A 243 10.46 13.54 8.66
CA LEU A 243 9.04 13.63 9.04
C LEU A 243 8.73 14.72 10.06
N PRO A 244 9.55 15.00 11.09
CA PRO A 244 9.31 16.12 12.00
C PRO A 244 9.32 17.49 11.29
N ALA A 245 10.25 17.70 10.36
CA ALA A 245 10.34 18.92 9.58
C ALA A 245 9.17 19.03 8.56
N ALA A 246 8.78 17.91 7.94
CA ALA A 246 7.61 17.86 7.07
C ALA A 246 6.33 18.19 7.86
N MET A 247 6.14 17.61 9.04
CA MET A 247 5.03 17.92 9.94
C MET A 247 4.99 19.41 10.31
N ALA A 248 6.12 20.02 10.66
CA ALA A 248 6.22 21.44 11.03
C ALA A 248 5.95 22.39 9.86
N THR A 249 5.99 21.94 8.61
CA THR A 249 5.67 22.73 7.42
C THR A 249 4.16 22.86 7.20
N VAL A 250 3.36 21.93 7.75
CA VAL A 250 1.90 21.94 7.59
C VAL A 250 1.28 22.92 8.56
N ASN A 251 0.59 23.94 8.02
CA ASN A 251 -0.19 24.90 8.79
C ASN A 251 -1.61 24.36 9.03
N GLY A 252 -2.12 24.56 10.23
CA GLY A 252 -3.43 24.07 10.62
C GLY A 252 -3.66 24.15 12.12
N GLU A 253 -4.52 23.28 12.63
CA GLU A 253 -4.68 23.14 14.07
C GLU A 253 -3.36 22.73 14.73
N VAL A 254 -3.09 23.27 15.92
CA VAL A 254 -1.92 22.87 16.72
C VAL A 254 -2.14 21.45 17.25
N PRO A 255 -1.22 20.50 16.97
CA PRO A 255 -1.33 19.16 17.49
C PRO A 255 -1.15 19.11 19.01
N ASP A 256 -2.01 18.36 19.72
CA ASP A 256 -1.82 18.01 21.14
C ASP A 256 -0.60 17.11 21.33
N ARG A 257 -0.41 16.17 20.39
CA ARG A 257 0.68 15.21 20.40
C ARG A 257 1.01 14.69 19.00
N TRP A 258 2.18 14.09 18.87
CA TRP A 258 2.60 13.43 17.63
C TRP A 258 3.53 12.25 17.95
N LEU A 259 3.54 11.24 17.05
CA LEU A 259 4.39 10.06 17.18
C LEU A 259 4.71 9.49 15.80
N ILE A 260 5.96 9.07 15.60
CA ILE A 260 6.40 8.40 14.37
C ILE A 260 6.26 6.89 14.55
N PHE A 261 5.59 6.24 13.60
CA PHE A 261 5.41 4.81 13.52
C PHE A 261 6.22 4.22 12.35
N GLU A 262 6.88 3.09 12.58
CA GLU A 262 7.34 2.21 11.51
C GLU A 262 6.12 1.46 10.97
N THR A 263 5.93 1.37 9.63
CA THR A 263 4.71 0.83 9.04
C THR A 263 4.96 0.07 7.74
N ASN A 264 4.06 -0.86 7.41
CA ASN A 264 4.01 -1.56 6.13
C ASN A 264 3.10 -0.87 5.11
N GLN A 265 2.72 0.37 5.32
CA GLN A 265 1.92 1.12 4.34
C GLN A 265 2.74 1.40 3.08
N GLY A 266 2.13 1.26 1.91
CA GLY A 266 2.80 1.49 0.63
C GLY A 266 3.83 0.41 0.25
N THR A 267 3.70 -0.83 0.72
CA THR A 267 4.66 -1.94 0.46
C THR A 267 4.14 -3.01 -0.48
N ASP A 268 2.85 -3.02 -0.82
CA ASP A 268 2.17 -4.11 -1.54
C ASP A 268 2.19 -5.47 -0.81
N ASP A 269 2.48 -5.52 0.50
CA ASP A 269 2.55 -6.76 1.29
C ASP A 269 1.26 -7.59 1.24
N HIS A 270 0.11 -6.94 1.00
CA HIS A 270 -1.20 -7.61 0.86
C HIS A 270 -1.38 -8.34 -0.47
N VAL A 271 -0.52 -8.10 -1.46
CA VAL A 271 -0.58 -8.79 -2.74
C VAL A 271 -0.07 -10.21 -2.57
N SER A 272 -0.91 -11.19 -2.90
CA SER A 272 -0.51 -12.60 -2.86
C SER A 272 0.57 -12.89 -3.89
N PRO A 273 1.62 -13.66 -3.56
CA PRO A 273 2.59 -14.13 -4.53
C PRO A 273 1.98 -15.14 -5.52
N HIS A 274 0.84 -15.75 -5.16
CA HIS A 274 0.13 -16.70 -6.01
C HIS A 274 -0.87 -15.95 -6.90
N SER A 275 -0.86 -16.27 -8.19
CA SER A 275 -1.77 -15.67 -9.17
C SER A 275 -3.19 -16.26 -9.16
N ALA A 276 -3.41 -17.41 -8.49
CA ALA A 276 -4.73 -18.02 -8.41
C ALA A 276 -5.68 -17.14 -7.58
N PRO A 277 -6.76 -16.61 -8.18
CA PRO A 277 -7.70 -15.75 -7.48
C PRO A 277 -8.46 -16.50 -6.39
N GLN A 278 -8.52 -15.91 -5.19
CA GLN A 278 -9.35 -16.38 -4.08
C GLN A 278 -10.11 -15.20 -3.48
N ALA A 279 -11.38 -15.40 -3.17
CA ALA A 279 -12.20 -14.34 -2.57
C ALA A 279 -11.56 -13.80 -1.28
N GLY A 280 -11.52 -12.47 -1.15
CA GLY A 280 -10.94 -11.81 0.02
C GLY A 280 -9.41 -11.69 -0.01
N THR A 281 -8.75 -12.06 -1.11
CA THR A 281 -7.31 -11.83 -1.33
C THR A 281 -7.09 -10.72 -2.36
N THR A 282 -5.89 -10.15 -2.36
CA THR A 282 -5.42 -9.26 -3.45
C THR A 282 -4.41 -10.04 -4.28
N VAL A 283 -4.63 -10.09 -5.59
CA VAL A 283 -3.81 -10.86 -6.53
C VAL A 283 -3.31 -9.99 -7.68
N ARG A 284 -2.34 -10.52 -8.39
CA ARG A 284 -1.83 -9.98 -9.65
C ARG A 284 -2.25 -10.93 -10.77
N ILE A 285 -3.03 -10.42 -11.72
CA ILE A 285 -3.39 -11.15 -12.94
C ILE A 285 -2.75 -10.48 -14.15
N ARG A 286 -2.43 -11.27 -15.18
CA ARG A 286 -1.90 -10.81 -16.46
C ARG A 286 -2.68 -11.48 -17.58
N GLY A 287 -3.08 -10.71 -18.56
CA GLY A 287 -3.82 -11.26 -19.70
C GLY A 287 -4.21 -10.21 -20.72
N ASP A 288 -4.75 -10.67 -21.84
CA ASP A 288 -5.32 -9.81 -22.84
C ASP A 288 -6.73 -9.37 -22.45
N VAL A 289 -7.09 -8.14 -22.79
CA VAL A 289 -8.46 -7.64 -22.65
C VAL A 289 -9.33 -8.39 -23.67
N ARG A 290 -10.33 -9.11 -23.16
CA ARG A 290 -11.22 -9.97 -23.96
C ARG A 290 -12.59 -9.38 -24.25
N SER A 291 -12.96 -8.31 -23.55
CA SER A 291 -14.20 -7.58 -23.81
C SER A 291 -13.96 -6.08 -23.74
N ALA A 292 -14.60 -5.32 -24.61
CA ALA A 292 -14.59 -3.86 -24.50
C ALA A 292 -15.16 -3.42 -23.15
N PRO A 293 -14.55 -2.38 -22.51
CA PRO A 293 -15.03 -1.86 -21.24
C PRO A 293 -16.48 -1.39 -21.33
N ARG A 294 -17.27 -1.73 -20.30
CA ARG A 294 -18.68 -1.32 -20.16
C ARG A 294 -18.83 -0.45 -18.93
N VAL A 295 -19.59 0.64 -19.06
CA VAL A 295 -19.95 1.49 -17.92
C VAL A 295 -21.26 1.00 -17.35
N LEU A 296 -21.28 0.68 -16.07
CA LEU A 296 -22.47 0.28 -15.33
C LEU A 296 -23.18 1.52 -14.73
N PRO A 297 -24.47 1.42 -14.35
CA PRO A 297 -25.12 2.41 -13.52
C PRO A 297 -24.28 2.72 -12.28
N GLY A 298 -24.15 4.00 -11.90
CA GLY A 298 -23.22 4.46 -10.86
C GLY A 298 -21.80 4.71 -11.35
N GLY A 299 -21.53 4.56 -12.65
CA GLY A 299 -20.26 4.98 -13.26
C GLY A 299 -19.11 4.00 -13.11
N HIS A 300 -19.32 2.78 -12.62
CA HIS A 300 -18.31 1.74 -12.55
C HIS A 300 -17.96 1.21 -13.93
N VAL A 301 -16.68 0.89 -14.18
CA VAL A 301 -16.21 0.35 -15.45
C VAL A 301 -15.82 -1.11 -15.25
N VAL A 302 -16.44 -2.00 -16.06
CA VAL A 302 -16.17 -3.44 -16.04
C VAL A 302 -15.65 -3.88 -17.41
N LEU A 303 -14.61 -4.72 -17.38
CA LEU A 303 -14.03 -5.37 -18.56
C LEU A 303 -13.58 -6.79 -18.18
N ARG A 304 -13.21 -7.59 -19.19
CA ARG A 304 -12.68 -8.93 -18.98
C ARG A 304 -11.19 -8.97 -19.33
N ILE A 305 -10.36 -9.39 -18.37
CA ILE A 305 -8.91 -9.59 -18.52
C ILE A 305 -8.66 -11.10 -18.41
N GLY A 306 -8.21 -11.73 -19.50
CA GLY A 306 -8.15 -13.19 -19.56
C GLY A 306 -9.52 -13.80 -19.27
N ASP A 307 -9.61 -14.63 -18.25
CA ASP A 307 -10.85 -15.31 -17.85
C ASP A 307 -11.55 -14.65 -16.64
N MET A 308 -11.09 -13.49 -16.20
CA MET A 308 -11.63 -12.80 -15.02
C MET A 308 -12.23 -11.45 -15.36
N ASP A 309 -13.43 -11.18 -14.85
CA ASP A 309 -14.00 -9.85 -14.89
C ASP A 309 -13.24 -8.93 -13.93
N ALA A 310 -12.96 -7.71 -14.36
CA ALA A 310 -12.22 -6.71 -13.61
C ALA A 310 -13.01 -5.40 -13.57
N THR A 311 -13.00 -4.72 -12.43
CA THR A 311 -13.83 -3.53 -12.18
C THR A 311 -12.98 -2.38 -11.67
N ALA A 312 -13.10 -1.21 -12.32
CA ALA A 312 -12.68 0.07 -11.75
C ALA A 312 -13.91 0.80 -11.20
N TYR A 313 -13.94 0.99 -9.89
CA TYR A 313 -15.08 1.62 -9.20
C TYR A 313 -15.10 3.14 -9.32
N GLU A 314 -16.26 3.75 -9.13
CA GLU A 314 -16.47 5.19 -9.26
C GLU A 314 -15.49 6.03 -8.42
N PRO A 315 -15.19 5.73 -7.17
CA PRO A 315 -14.25 6.52 -6.38
C PRO A 315 -12.84 6.65 -6.97
N SER A 316 -12.47 5.80 -7.95
CA SER A 316 -11.17 5.88 -8.63
C SER A 316 -11.09 6.95 -9.74
N LYS A 317 -12.14 7.79 -9.91
CA LYS A 317 -12.14 9.00 -10.75
C LYS A 317 -11.48 8.80 -12.13
N GLN A 318 -10.41 9.56 -12.42
CA GLN A 318 -9.69 9.55 -13.71
C GLN A 318 -9.11 8.18 -14.08
N PHE A 319 -8.80 7.34 -13.10
CA PHE A 319 -8.36 5.96 -13.34
C PHE A 319 -9.41 5.14 -14.09
N ARG A 320 -10.71 5.37 -13.86
CA ARG A 320 -11.78 4.75 -14.66
C ARG A 320 -11.75 5.20 -16.12
N THR A 321 -11.43 6.45 -16.38
CA THR A 321 -11.29 6.97 -17.74
C THR A 321 -10.19 6.24 -18.50
N LEU A 322 -9.07 5.97 -17.82
CA LEU A 322 -8.00 5.16 -18.38
C LEU A 322 -8.45 3.72 -18.64
N VAL A 323 -9.14 3.08 -17.68
CA VAL A 323 -9.67 1.73 -17.86
C VAL A 323 -10.70 1.66 -18.99
N LYS A 324 -11.51 2.71 -19.19
CA LYS A 324 -12.41 2.85 -20.36
C LYS A 324 -11.69 2.97 -21.70
N ALA A 325 -10.45 3.44 -21.71
CA ALA A 325 -9.65 3.58 -22.92
C ALA A 325 -9.00 2.28 -23.38
N LEU A 326 -9.08 1.20 -22.58
CA LEU A 326 -8.67 -0.14 -22.99
C LEU A 326 -9.60 -0.67 -24.10
N ASP A 327 -9.07 -1.60 -24.92
CA ASP A 327 -9.85 -2.28 -25.96
C ASP A 327 -9.41 -3.74 -26.09
N VAL A 328 -10.20 -4.53 -26.79
CA VAL A 328 -9.90 -5.95 -27.03
C VAL A 328 -8.55 -6.11 -27.73
N GLY A 329 -7.73 -7.00 -27.18
CA GLY A 329 -6.37 -7.26 -27.66
C GLY A 329 -5.28 -6.47 -26.92
N ASP A 330 -5.61 -5.47 -26.08
CA ASP A 330 -4.65 -4.86 -25.18
C ASP A 330 -4.13 -5.90 -24.18
N ARG A 331 -2.83 -5.90 -23.93
CA ARG A 331 -2.25 -6.75 -22.87
C ARG A 331 -1.97 -5.93 -21.64
N VAL A 332 -2.49 -6.42 -20.50
CA VAL A 332 -2.40 -5.72 -19.23
C VAL A 332 -2.01 -6.67 -18.10
N GLN A 333 -1.41 -6.08 -17.07
CA GLN A 333 -1.26 -6.69 -15.75
C GLN A 333 -2.06 -5.87 -14.75
N ALA A 334 -3.03 -6.48 -14.07
CA ALA A 334 -3.85 -5.82 -13.06
C ALA A 334 -3.55 -6.39 -11.67
N ILE A 335 -3.41 -5.50 -10.69
CA ILE A 335 -3.36 -5.85 -9.26
C ILE A 335 -4.70 -5.42 -8.68
N GLY A 336 -5.34 -6.30 -7.90
CA GLY A 336 -6.64 -5.96 -7.33
C GLY A 336 -7.17 -7.00 -6.35
N ALA A 337 -8.21 -6.60 -5.64
CA ALA A 337 -8.91 -7.41 -4.66
C ALA A 337 -9.95 -8.30 -5.33
N VAL A 338 -9.93 -9.60 -5.03
CA VAL A 338 -10.91 -10.56 -5.53
C VAL A 338 -12.16 -10.52 -4.66
N ARG A 339 -13.32 -10.20 -5.26
CA ARG A 339 -14.63 -10.27 -4.63
C ARG A 339 -15.29 -11.63 -4.89
N ARG A 340 -16.10 -12.07 -3.94
CA ARG A 340 -16.87 -13.32 -4.09
C ARG A 340 -18.13 -13.13 -4.94
N LEU A 341 -18.85 -12.04 -4.72
CA LEU A 341 -20.12 -11.75 -5.39
C LEU A 341 -20.19 -10.24 -5.74
N PRO A 342 -20.26 -9.90 -7.02
CA PRO A 342 -19.94 -10.78 -8.16
C PRO A 342 -18.47 -11.22 -8.13
N TRP A 343 -18.14 -12.33 -8.80
CA TRP A 343 -16.76 -12.79 -8.95
C TRP A 343 -16.01 -11.84 -9.87
N THR A 344 -15.22 -10.92 -9.30
CA THR A 344 -14.53 -9.88 -10.03
C THR A 344 -13.28 -9.42 -9.29
N LEU A 345 -12.31 -8.91 -10.04
CA LEU A 345 -11.12 -8.22 -9.53
C LEU A 345 -11.41 -6.72 -9.40
N ASN A 346 -11.39 -6.18 -8.20
CA ASN A 346 -11.41 -4.73 -7.99
C ASN A 346 -10.02 -4.17 -8.25
N ILE A 347 -9.84 -3.47 -9.36
CA ILE A 347 -8.52 -2.99 -9.79
C ILE A 347 -8.02 -1.91 -8.83
N GLU A 348 -6.82 -2.14 -8.28
CA GLU A 348 -6.08 -1.22 -7.42
C GLU A 348 -4.89 -0.58 -8.15
N LYS A 349 -4.35 -1.26 -9.17
CA LYS A 349 -3.22 -0.81 -9.99
C LYS A 349 -3.24 -1.53 -11.34
N LEU A 350 -2.84 -0.86 -12.39
CA LEU A 350 -2.85 -1.41 -13.75
C LEU A 350 -1.54 -1.09 -14.47
N ASN A 351 -0.93 -2.10 -15.08
CA ASN A 351 0.13 -1.93 -16.07
C ASN A 351 -0.41 -2.26 -17.45
N VAL A 352 -0.36 -1.30 -18.36
CA VAL A 352 -0.61 -1.52 -19.78
C VAL A 352 0.70 -1.94 -20.43
N GLU A 353 0.82 -3.20 -20.81
CA GLU A 353 2.05 -3.76 -21.39
C GLU A 353 2.10 -3.59 -22.90
N PHE A 354 0.94 -3.68 -23.56
CA PHE A 354 0.79 -3.54 -25.00
C PHE A 354 -0.56 -2.93 -25.33
N VAL A 355 -0.58 -2.00 -26.28
CA VAL A 355 -1.78 -1.34 -26.82
C VAL A 355 -2.02 -1.85 -28.23
N ALA A 356 -3.11 -2.58 -28.43
CA ALA A 356 -3.48 -3.14 -29.72
C ALA A 356 -3.89 -2.06 -30.73
N LEU A 357 -3.61 -2.29 -32.00
CA LEU A 357 -4.11 -1.46 -33.06
C LEU A 357 -5.61 -1.73 -33.25
N VAL A 358 -6.43 -0.72 -33.09
CA VAL A 358 -7.88 -0.81 -33.23
C VAL A 358 -8.27 -0.20 -34.58
N GLN A 359 -8.95 -0.97 -35.41
CA GLN A 359 -9.53 -0.51 -36.65
C GLN A 359 -11.04 -0.33 -36.51
N ARG A 360 -11.54 0.83 -36.87
CA ARG A 360 -12.97 1.12 -36.89
C ARG A 360 -13.46 1.19 -38.32
N LYS A 361 -14.53 0.46 -38.61
CA LYS A 361 -15.23 0.54 -39.85
C LYS A 361 -15.87 1.92 -40.05
N VAL A 362 -15.54 2.63 -41.11
CA VAL A 362 -16.09 3.95 -41.46
C VAL A 362 -16.98 3.92 -42.65
N GLY A 363 -16.94 2.83 -43.44
CA GLY A 363 -17.78 2.73 -44.64
C GLY A 363 -17.98 1.31 -45.15
N ASN A 364 -19.07 1.10 -45.89
CA ASN A 364 -19.28 -0.10 -46.63
C ASN A 364 -18.49 -0.03 -47.94
N PRO A 365 -18.12 -1.16 -48.56
CA PRO A 365 -17.37 -1.19 -49.80
C PRO A 365 -18.13 -0.52 -50.95
N TRP A 366 -17.39 0.02 -51.90
CA TRP A 366 -17.92 0.64 -53.09
C TRP A 366 -18.07 -0.41 -54.20
N CYS A 367 -19.22 -0.48 -54.85
CA CYS A 367 -19.42 -1.33 -56.00
C CYS A 367 -18.96 -0.60 -57.26
N ALA A 368 -17.84 -1.01 -57.83
CA ALA A 368 -17.28 -0.39 -59.04
C ALA A 368 -18.24 -0.44 -60.24
N ARG A 369 -19.00 -1.55 -60.41
CA ARG A 369 -19.98 -1.71 -61.51
C ARG A 369 -21.16 -0.74 -61.39
N CYS A 370 -21.67 -0.52 -60.21
CA CYS A 370 -22.88 0.28 -60.00
C CYS A 370 -22.63 1.67 -59.45
N LYS A 371 -21.35 2.00 -59.17
CA LYS A 371 -20.89 3.27 -58.62
C LYS A 371 -21.72 3.71 -57.38
N ARG A 372 -21.90 2.77 -56.45
CA ARG A 372 -22.64 3.00 -55.16
C ARG A 372 -22.12 2.12 -54.04
N ARG A 373 -22.36 2.53 -52.81
CA ARG A 373 -21.98 1.74 -51.64
C ARG A 373 -22.86 0.49 -51.48
N ALA A 374 -22.23 -0.64 -51.19
CA ALA A 374 -22.93 -1.88 -50.82
C ALA A 374 -23.62 -1.76 -49.46
N LYS A 375 -24.64 -2.57 -49.22
CA LYS A 375 -25.35 -2.68 -47.94
C LYS A 375 -24.81 -3.89 -47.16
N SER A 376 -24.76 -3.81 -45.82
CA SER A 376 -24.46 -4.96 -44.99
C SER A 376 -25.56 -6.00 -45.09
N THR A 377 -25.19 -7.29 -45.13
CA THR A 377 -26.13 -8.41 -45.21
C THR A 377 -26.40 -9.07 -43.85
N GLY A 378 -25.83 -8.55 -42.79
CA GLY A 378 -25.97 -9.06 -41.43
C GLY A 378 -24.65 -9.13 -40.67
N HIS A 379 -24.70 -9.50 -39.42
CA HIS A 379 -23.50 -9.63 -38.56
C HIS A 379 -22.56 -10.72 -39.16
N LYS A 380 -21.33 -10.35 -39.44
CA LYS A 380 -20.30 -11.22 -40.05
C LYS A 380 -20.62 -11.82 -41.44
N GLN A 381 -21.66 -11.37 -42.14
CA GLN A 381 -22.09 -11.90 -43.43
C GLN A 381 -21.55 -11.12 -44.67
N GLY A 382 -20.75 -10.07 -44.42
CA GLY A 382 -20.20 -9.22 -45.48
C GLY A 382 -21.19 -8.21 -46.03
N TYR A 383 -21.09 -7.90 -47.36
CA TYR A 383 -21.88 -6.84 -47.98
C TYR A 383 -22.44 -7.30 -49.33
N ARG A 384 -23.49 -6.62 -49.80
CA ARG A 384 -24.11 -6.88 -51.08
C ARG A 384 -24.52 -5.58 -51.78
N CYS A 385 -24.20 -5.47 -53.05
CA CYS A 385 -24.68 -4.34 -53.85
C CYS A 385 -26.19 -4.41 -54.02
N PRO A 386 -26.96 -3.35 -53.71
CA PRO A 386 -28.42 -3.39 -53.83
C PRO A 386 -28.89 -3.43 -55.28
N ARG A 387 -28.04 -3.04 -56.27
CA ARG A 387 -28.41 -3.01 -57.68
C ARG A 387 -28.01 -4.30 -58.40
N CYS A 388 -26.70 -4.65 -58.44
CA CYS A 388 -26.20 -5.81 -59.17
C CYS A 388 -26.06 -7.08 -58.33
N ARG A 389 -26.37 -7.00 -57.03
CA ARG A 389 -26.30 -8.09 -56.08
C ARG A 389 -24.91 -8.70 -55.84
N THR A 390 -23.84 -8.11 -56.39
CA THR A 390 -22.46 -8.54 -56.14
C THR A 390 -22.21 -8.58 -54.64
N ARG A 391 -21.63 -9.70 -54.15
CA ARG A 391 -21.25 -9.88 -52.74
C ARG A 391 -19.82 -9.43 -52.49
N PHE A 392 -19.56 -8.88 -51.33
CA PHE A 392 -18.24 -8.45 -50.86
C PHE A 392 -17.96 -9.06 -49.50
N PRO A 393 -16.73 -9.52 -49.25
CA PRO A 393 -16.36 -10.03 -47.93
C PRO A 393 -16.34 -8.91 -46.89
N MET A 394 -16.28 -9.28 -45.60
CA MET A 394 -16.17 -8.33 -44.50
C MET A 394 -14.96 -7.39 -44.60
N SER A 395 -13.83 -7.93 -45.09
CA SER A 395 -12.59 -7.19 -45.30
C SER A 395 -12.67 -6.09 -46.36
N ALA A 396 -13.69 -6.12 -47.24
CA ALA A 396 -13.90 -5.10 -48.26
C ALA A 396 -14.47 -3.77 -47.72
N GLY A 397 -14.87 -3.72 -46.43
CA GLY A 397 -15.25 -2.49 -45.76
C GLY A 397 -14.08 -1.48 -45.68
N THR A 398 -14.42 -0.20 -45.63
CA THR A 398 -13.40 0.84 -45.35
C THR A 398 -13.17 0.93 -43.86
N PHE A 399 -11.93 0.69 -43.43
CA PHE A 399 -11.52 0.77 -42.04
C PHE A 399 -10.48 1.87 -41.88
N VAL A 400 -10.51 2.56 -40.77
CA VAL A 400 -9.48 3.53 -40.34
C VAL A 400 -8.90 3.08 -39.00
N GLN A 401 -7.61 3.25 -38.86
CA GLN A 401 -6.95 3.03 -37.57
C GLN A 401 -7.39 4.13 -36.61
N VAL A 402 -7.83 3.72 -35.44
CA VAL A 402 -8.20 4.65 -34.37
C VAL A 402 -6.93 5.07 -33.62
N GLU A 403 -6.65 6.37 -33.58
CA GLU A 403 -5.60 6.90 -32.70
C GLU A 403 -6.02 6.75 -31.24
N ARG A 404 -5.18 6.12 -30.46
CA ARG A 404 -5.42 5.86 -29.03
C ARG A 404 -4.47 6.67 -28.17
N LYS A 405 -5.02 7.45 -27.22
CA LYS A 405 -4.23 8.23 -26.26
C LYS A 405 -3.62 7.37 -25.14
N LEU A 406 -4.05 6.12 -25.02
CA LEU A 406 -3.53 5.17 -24.03
C LEU A 406 -2.07 4.80 -24.40
N LYS A 407 -1.18 4.87 -23.41
CA LYS A 407 0.24 4.51 -23.55
C LYS A 407 0.57 3.29 -22.68
N PRO A 408 1.56 2.47 -23.07
CA PRO A 408 2.13 1.46 -22.17
C PRO A 408 2.70 2.10 -20.90
N GLY A 409 2.54 1.42 -19.77
CA GLY A 409 3.04 1.88 -18.46
C GLY A 409 2.14 1.52 -17.30
N TRP A 410 2.61 1.84 -16.10
CA TRP A 410 1.87 1.67 -14.86
C TRP A 410 0.96 2.86 -14.57
N TYR A 411 -0.22 2.53 -14.05
CA TYR A 411 -1.26 3.48 -13.68
C TYR A 411 -1.86 3.10 -12.33
N GLU A 412 -2.20 4.09 -11.53
CA GLU A 412 -2.81 3.92 -10.22
C GLU A 412 -3.95 4.93 -10.01
N PRO A 413 -4.92 4.65 -9.13
CA PRO A 413 -5.99 5.59 -8.81
C PRO A 413 -5.45 6.87 -8.17
N PRO A 414 -6.23 7.96 -8.17
CA PRO A 414 -5.94 9.16 -7.41
C PRO A 414 -5.64 8.84 -5.94
N VAL A 415 -4.80 9.67 -5.31
CA VAL A 415 -4.27 9.42 -3.96
C VAL A 415 -5.37 9.10 -2.93
N GLY A 416 -6.48 9.83 -2.97
CA GLY A 416 -7.61 9.65 -2.06
C GLY A 416 -8.33 8.29 -2.19
N SER A 417 -8.11 7.56 -3.29
CA SER A 417 -8.74 6.26 -3.55
C SER A 417 -7.80 5.07 -3.38
N ARG A 418 -6.52 5.32 -3.09
CA ARG A 418 -5.52 4.26 -2.90
C ARG A 418 -5.71 3.57 -1.56
N ARG A 419 -5.48 2.26 -1.54
CA ARG A 419 -5.40 1.52 -0.28
C ARG A 419 -4.10 1.84 0.45
N HIS A 420 -4.13 1.83 1.79
CA HIS A 420 -2.94 2.10 2.61
C HIS A 420 -1.75 1.19 2.27
N LEU A 421 -1.99 -0.08 1.95
CA LEU A 421 -0.94 -1.04 1.61
C LEU A 421 -0.44 -0.94 0.17
N SER A 422 -1.20 -0.32 -0.74
CA SER A 422 -0.80 -0.19 -2.13
C SER A 422 0.47 0.67 -2.25
N LYS A 423 1.54 0.10 -2.84
CA LYS A 423 2.81 0.80 -3.09
C LYS A 423 2.60 1.86 -4.16
N PRO A 424 2.79 3.16 -3.86
CA PRO A 424 2.65 4.22 -4.86
C PRO A 424 3.66 4.06 -6.00
N LEU A 425 3.28 4.45 -7.21
CA LEU A 425 4.21 4.44 -8.36
C LEU A 425 5.46 5.30 -8.09
N LYS A 426 5.31 6.40 -7.34
CA LYS A 426 6.43 7.23 -6.87
C LYS A 426 7.51 6.39 -6.18
N ARG A 427 7.14 5.48 -5.26
CA ARG A 427 8.07 4.57 -4.59
C ARG A 427 8.64 3.50 -5.53
N MET A 428 7.81 2.94 -6.41
CA MET A 428 8.27 1.93 -7.38
C MET A 428 9.35 2.46 -8.32
N TRP A 429 9.29 3.74 -8.68
CA TRP A 429 10.28 4.37 -9.58
C TRP A 429 11.56 4.73 -8.85
N LEU A 430 11.50 5.17 -7.61
CA LEU A 430 12.68 5.42 -6.78
C LEU A 430 13.50 4.15 -6.58
N GLU A 431 12.88 3.04 -6.22
CA GLU A 431 13.56 1.74 -6.10
C GLU A 431 14.24 1.28 -7.40
N LYS A 432 13.56 1.48 -8.55
CA LYS A 432 14.18 1.17 -9.85
C LYS A 432 15.39 2.04 -10.15
N ALA A 433 15.33 3.32 -9.81
CA ALA A 433 16.46 4.24 -9.99
C ALA A 433 17.65 3.84 -9.10
N GLU A 434 17.41 3.52 -7.83
CA GLU A 434 18.43 3.04 -6.89
C GLU A 434 19.06 1.73 -7.37
N THR A 435 18.27 0.75 -7.78
CA THR A 435 18.76 -0.53 -8.33
C THR A 435 19.60 -0.32 -9.58
N LEU A 436 19.24 0.62 -10.46
CA LEU A 436 20.04 0.96 -11.65
C LEU A 436 21.36 1.62 -11.28
N VAL A 437 21.37 2.49 -10.27
CA VAL A 437 22.61 3.13 -9.78
C VAL A 437 23.53 2.11 -9.13
N GLU A 438 22.99 1.21 -8.30
CA GLU A 438 23.76 0.13 -7.66
C GLU A 438 24.32 -0.86 -8.69
N SER A 439 23.54 -1.24 -9.71
CA SER A 439 24.01 -2.11 -10.77
C SER A 439 25.12 -1.49 -11.60
N ARG A 440 25.07 -0.17 -11.87
CA ARG A 440 26.15 0.56 -12.53
C ARG A 440 27.41 0.61 -11.67
N ARG A 441 27.28 0.93 -10.38
CA ARG A 441 28.41 0.95 -9.43
C ARG A 441 29.07 -0.42 -9.27
N SER A 442 28.28 -1.51 -9.24
CA SER A 442 28.82 -2.87 -9.20
C SER A 442 29.53 -3.26 -10.50
N SER A 443 28.98 -2.86 -11.66
CA SER A 443 29.62 -3.05 -12.97
C SER A 443 30.93 -2.26 -13.10
N GLU A 444 30.97 -1.01 -12.61
CA GLU A 444 32.17 -0.18 -12.59
C GLU A 444 33.26 -0.76 -11.67
N ARG A 445 32.88 -1.26 -10.48
CA ARG A 445 33.78 -1.97 -9.57
C ARG A 445 34.40 -3.23 -10.22
N SER A 446 33.54 -4.07 -10.82
CA SER A 446 34.00 -5.27 -11.53
C SER A 446 34.95 -4.94 -12.71
N THR A 447 34.71 -3.81 -13.39
CA THR A 447 35.56 -3.36 -14.48
C THR A 447 36.92 -2.82 -13.97
N LEU A 448 36.92 -2.17 -12.81
CA LEU A 448 38.17 -1.73 -12.13
C LEU A 448 38.97 -2.92 -11.61
N GLU A 449 38.35 -3.89 -10.95
CA GLU A 449 39.00 -5.13 -10.50
C GLU A 449 39.60 -5.94 -11.65
N LEU A 450 38.94 -5.98 -12.82
CA LEU A 450 39.44 -6.63 -14.02
C LEU A 450 40.63 -5.87 -14.65
N ARG A 451 40.69 -4.53 -14.54
CA ARG A 451 41.83 -3.73 -14.98
C ARG A 451 43.02 -3.93 -14.07
N ASP A 452 42.85 -3.92 -12.75
CA ASP A 452 43.89 -4.19 -11.78
C ASP A 452 44.49 -5.59 -11.93
N LEU A 453 43.68 -6.60 -12.28
CA LEU A 453 44.15 -7.96 -12.57
C LEU A 453 44.87 -8.07 -13.94
N ALA A 454 44.57 -7.19 -14.89
CA ALA A 454 45.25 -7.15 -16.18
C ALA A 454 46.67 -6.48 -16.08
N GLU A 455 46.79 -5.47 -15.22
CA GLU A 455 48.08 -4.80 -14.96
C GLU A 455 49.09 -5.69 -14.18
N PHE A 456 48.63 -6.71 -13.46
CA PHE A 456 49.48 -7.68 -12.74
C PHE A 456 49.99 -8.85 -13.62
N ARG A 457 49.70 -8.90 -14.92
CA ARG A 457 50.04 -10.01 -15.82
C ARG A 457 51.09 -9.66 -16.91
N ASP A 458 51.89 -8.62 -16.73
CA ASP A 458 53.01 -8.37 -17.64
C ASP A 458 54.35 -8.58 -16.91
N PRO A 459 54.94 -9.79 -16.93
CA PRO A 459 56.35 -9.98 -16.54
C PRO A 459 57.19 -9.50 -17.72
N GLY A 460 57.76 -8.31 -17.58
CA GLY A 460 58.74 -7.75 -18.54
C GLY A 460 59.81 -8.73 -18.96
N PRO A 461 60.43 -8.58 -20.13
CA PRO A 461 61.30 -9.58 -20.74
C PRO A 461 62.62 -9.73 -19.95
N ASP A 462 62.88 -10.97 -19.59
CA ASP A 462 64.09 -11.46 -18.97
C ASP A 462 65.36 -11.17 -19.86
N THR A 463 66.19 -10.25 -19.47
CA THR A 463 67.48 -10.00 -20.13
C THR A 463 68.48 -11.09 -19.71
N ALA A 464 68.58 -12.09 -20.56
CA ALA A 464 69.64 -13.10 -20.45
C ALA A 464 71.03 -12.48 -20.62
N ALA A 465 71.81 -12.43 -19.53
CA ALA A 465 73.24 -12.14 -19.56
C ALA A 465 73.98 -13.34 -20.10
N ARG A 466 74.81 -13.12 -21.15
CA ARG A 466 75.78 -14.09 -21.68
C ARG A 466 77.01 -14.22 -20.77
N PRO A 467 77.57 -15.36 -20.56
CA PRO A 467 78.79 -15.51 -19.86
C PRO A 467 80.00 -15.29 -20.82
N THR A 468 80.97 -14.46 -20.41
CA THR A 468 82.33 -14.43 -20.96
C THR A 468 83.21 -15.28 -20.10
N ARG A 469 83.87 -16.26 -20.74
CA ARG A 469 85.05 -17.05 -20.39
C ARG A 469 85.17 -17.49 -18.92
#